data_0006deca3a01963c2abd0b1f216fc7f6
#
_entry.id   0006deca3a01963c2abd0b1f216fc7f6
#
_cell.length_a   1.000
_cell.length_b   1.000
_cell.length_c   1.000
_cell.angle_alpha   90.00
_cell.angle_beta   90.00
_cell.angle_gamma   90.00
#
_symmetry.space_group_name_H-M   'P 1'
#
loop_
_entity.id
_entity.type
_entity.pdbx_description
1 polymer ?
#
loop_
_entity_poly.entity_id
_entity_poly.type
_entity_poly.pdbx_seq_one_letter_code
_entity_poly.pdbx_strand_id
1 'polypeptide(L)'
;MAQANRRSAQAWGQGSEEVNGWRQGLSEPSAPCSVHVVTAENKGFYRRGLEESFRLRHQYFSVENDFLPSQSSGRETDEYDADDAIYFLAFEDHSERLVGSVRLLPTVRKMPLKEYVDLAGGYDVPRAPTTFHFSRMVVVRDRREGKPLNFVRASLRCAVLEYCLDEDIDLLTLMMPMAMLPTFLAHGWNPVPLALPEVYRGLSIVVATVDVTEVALKLTREEAGIACNLLIKRSITRPAITTKPYPMRLS
;
A
#
# COMPACT_ATOMS: atom_id res chain seq x y z
N MET A 1 -35.66 7.51 62.84
CA MET A 1 -36.67 7.36 61.74
C MET A 1 -35.93 6.77 60.58
N ALA A 2 -36.12 5.60 60.41
CA ALA A 2 -37.03 4.72 59.71
C ALA A 2 -36.37 4.28 58.43
N GLN A 3 -36.01 3.00 58.37
CA GLN A 3 -36.73 1.93 57.67
C GLN A 3 -36.77 2.05 56.17
N ALA A 4 -36.23 1.06 55.62
CA ALA A 4 -36.63 0.18 54.53
C ALA A 4 -35.89 0.49 53.21
N ASN A 5 -35.15 -0.43 52.56
CA ASN A 5 -35.72 -1.63 52.01
C ASN A 5 -34.63 -2.65 51.67
N ARG A 6 -34.65 -3.79 52.29
CA ARG A 6 -34.03 -5.02 51.84
C ARG A 6 -35.06 -5.78 50.98
N ARG A 7 -34.83 -5.84 49.69
CA ARG A 7 -35.32 -6.78 48.66
C ARG A 7 -34.55 -6.43 47.42
N SER A 8 -33.81 -7.22 46.73
CA SER A 8 -33.89 -8.62 46.46
C SER A 8 -32.54 -9.04 45.82
N ALA A 9 -31.77 -9.81 46.55
CA ALA A 9 -30.67 -10.59 46.04
C ALA A 9 -31.22 -12.02 45.85
N GLN A 10 -31.79 -12.32 44.71
CA GLN A 10 -32.09 -13.68 44.22
C GLN A 10 -32.69 -13.58 42.81
N ALA A 11 -31.86 -13.73 41.78
CA ALA A 11 -32.20 -14.23 40.43
C ALA A 11 -31.03 -14.04 39.47
N TRP A 12 -29.88 -14.64 39.75
CA TRP A 12 -28.88 -14.89 38.72
C TRP A 12 -28.31 -16.30 38.92
N GLY A 13 -29.11 -17.26 38.55
CA GLY A 13 -28.71 -18.62 38.44
C GLY A 13 -29.53 -19.27 37.33
N GLN A 14 -28.82 -19.85 36.38
CA GLN A 14 -29.29 -20.64 35.24
C GLN A 14 -29.43 -19.82 33.93
N GLY A 15 -28.42 -20.00 33.04
CA GLY A 15 -28.40 -19.48 31.68
C GLY A 15 -27.02 -19.64 31.05
N SER A 16 -26.32 -20.77 31.31
CA SER A 16 -24.98 -21.04 30.74
C SER A 16 -24.99 -22.01 29.54
N GLU A 17 -26.09 -22.17 28.83
CA GLU A 17 -26.17 -23.08 27.67
C GLU A 17 -26.66 -22.50 26.35
N GLU A 18 -26.94 -21.19 26.25
CA GLU A 18 -27.41 -20.59 24.98
C GLU A 18 -26.44 -19.62 24.29
N VAL A 19 -25.19 -19.50 24.72
CA VAL A 19 -24.23 -18.54 24.09
C VAL A 19 -23.40 -19.19 22.98
N ASN A 20 -23.47 -20.51 22.79
CA ASN A 20 -22.66 -21.22 21.79
C ASN A 20 -23.30 -21.41 20.41
N GLY A 21 -24.53 -20.94 20.19
CA GLY A 21 -25.27 -21.13 18.93
C GLY A 21 -25.02 -20.08 17.85
N TRP A 22 -24.39 -18.93 18.16
CA TRP A 22 -24.28 -17.79 17.22
C TRP A 22 -22.92 -17.67 16.52
N ARG A 23 -21.96 -18.61 16.75
CA ARG A 23 -20.65 -18.61 16.12
C ARG A 23 -20.47 -19.51 14.90
N GLN A 24 -21.53 -20.18 14.47
CA GLN A 24 -21.50 -21.00 13.25
C GLN A 24 -22.18 -20.22 12.12
N GLY A 25 -21.37 -19.49 11.30
CA GLY A 25 -21.85 -18.84 10.09
C GLY A 25 -21.28 -17.47 9.77
N LEU A 26 -20.41 -16.89 10.59
CA LEU A 26 -19.65 -15.73 10.19
C LEU A 26 -18.45 -16.23 9.37
N SER A 27 -18.57 -16.22 8.04
CA SER A 27 -17.41 -16.21 7.16
C SER A 27 -16.46 -15.14 7.69
N GLU A 28 -15.17 -15.45 7.82
CA GLU A 28 -14.17 -14.44 8.15
C GLU A 28 -14.41 -13.21 7.27
N PRO A 29 -14.37 -11.99 7.82
CA PRO A 29 -14.58 -10.80 7.01
C PRO A 29 -13.53 -10.80 5.91
N SER A 30 -13.92 -11.09 4.68
CA SER A 30 -13.05 -11.02 3.53
C SER A 30 -12.50 -9.60 3.47
N ALA A 31 -11.19 -9.46 3.33
CA ALA A 31 -10.58 -8.15 3.17
C ALA A 31 -11.22 -7.49 1.94
N PRO A 32 -11.72 -6.25 2.03
CA PRO A 32 -12.45 -5.62 0.92
C PRO A 32 -11.58 -5.34 -0.31
N CYS A 33 -10.29 -5.61 -0.26
CA CYS A 33 -9.37 -5.61 -1.39
C CYS A 33 -8.16 -6.50 -1.14
N SER A 34 -7.60 -7.06 -2.21
CA SER A 34 -6.30 -7.72 -2.23
C SER A 34 -5.25 -6.81 -2.87
N VAL A 35 -4.00 -6.88 -2.42
CA VAL A 35 -2.91 -6.07 -3.00
C VAL A 35 -1.87 -6.98 -3.63
N HIS A 36 -1.66 -6.83 -4.93
CA HIS A 36 -0.74 -7.64 -5.70
C HIS A 36 0.56 -6.89 -5.95
N VAL A 37 1.71 -7.50 -5.61
CA VAL A 37 3.01 -6.95 -5.98
C VAL A 37 3.37 -7.33 -7.40
N VAL A 38 3.80 -6.33 -8.17
CA VAL A 38 4.16 -6.45 -9.59
C VAL A 38 5.61 -6.02 -9.77
N THR A 39 6.44 -6.94 -10.22
CA THR A 39 7.85 -6.76 -10.54
C THR A 39 8.11 -7.05 -12.01
N ALA A 40 9.33 -6.84 -12.51
CA ALA A 40 9.71 -7.21 -13.87
C ALA A 40 9.33 -8.65 -14.23
N GLU A 41 9.45 -9.58 -13.29
CA GLU A 41 9.23 -11.01 -13.51
C GLU A 41 7.77 -11.35 -13.81
N ASN A 42 6.82 -10.73 -13.11
CA ASN A 42 5.39 -11.05 -13.21
C ASN A 42 4.56 -9.97 -13.93
N LYS A 43 5.18 -8.87 -14.39
CA LYS A 43 4.55 -7.73 -15.08
C LYS A 43 3.63 -8.15 -16.23
N GLY A 44 3.99 -9.24 -16.92
CA GLY A 44 3.19 -9.78 -18.02
C GLY A 44 1.77 -10.20 -17.63
N PHE A 45 1.55 -10.67 -16.40
CA PHE A 45 0.23 -11.06 -15.89
C PHE A 45 -0.64 -9.87 -15.50
N TYR A 46 -0.02 -8.72 -15.23
CA TYR A 46 -0.71 -7.54 -14.71
C TYR A 46 -0.84 -6.39 -15.71
N ARG A 47 -0.68 -6.68 -17.03
CA ARG A 47 -0.72 -5.65 -18.08
C ARG A 47 -1.95 -4.76 -18.00
N ARG A 48 -3.13 -5.36 -17.79
CA ARG A 48 -4.38 -4.63 -17.67
C ARG A 48 -4.40 -3.77 -16.40
N GLY A 49 -4.03 -4.34 -15.25
CA GLY A 49 -3.99 -3.61 -13.98
C GLY A 49 -2.99 -2.45 -14.00
N LEU A 50 -1.81 -2.63 -14.63
CA LEU A 50 -0.84 -1.54 -14.83
C LEU A 50 -1.41 -0.44 -15.71
N GLU A 51 -2.07 -0.79 -16.81
CA GLU A 51 -2.72 0.18 -17.70
C GLU A 51 -3.80 0.97 -16.98
N GLU A 52 -4.64 0.31 -16.18
CA GLU A 52 -5.66 0.96 -15.35
C GLU A 52 -5.01 1.87 -14.28
N SER A 53 -3.89 1.45 -13.69
CA SER A 53 -3.14 2.26 -12.73
C SER A 53 -2.59 3.55 -13.37
N PHE A 54 -2.04 3.49 -14.59
CA PHE A 54 -1.55 4.68 -15.31
C PHE A 54 -2.67 5.66 -15.66
N ARG A 55 -3.86 5.16 -15.98
CA ARG A 55 -5.05 6.00 -16.20
C ARG A 55 -5.55 6.62 -14.90
N LEU A 56 -5.56 5.84 -13.81
CA LEU A 56 -5.93 6.35 -12.48
C LEU A 56 -4.95 7.43 -12.02
N ARG A 57 -3.65 7.24 -12.26
CA ARG A 57 -2.61 8.25 -11.99
C ARG A 57 -2.85 9.53 -12.79
N HIS A 58 -3.14 9.42 -14.09
CA HIS A 58 -3.46 10.58 -14.94
C HIS A 58 -4.69 11.32 -14.43
N GLN A 59 -5.76 10.61 -14.10
CA GLN A 59 -6.96 11.21 -13.54
C GLN A 59 -6.64 12.00 -12.26
N TYR A 60 -5.90 11.39 -11.34
CA TYR A 60 -5.60 11.99 -10.05
C TYR A 60 -4.57 13.12 -10.14
N PHE A 61 -3.41 12.86 -10.74
CA PHE A 61 -2.29 13.82 -10.72
C PHE A 61 -2.41 14.93 -11.73
N SER A 62 -3.01 14.67 -12.90
CA SER A 62 -3.06 15.65 -13.99
C SER A 62 -4.42 16.33 -14.10
N VAL A 63 -5.53 15.58 -14.01
CA VAL A 63 -6.86 16.13 -14.25
C VAL A 63 -7.47 16.75 -12.98
N GLU A 64 -7.41 16.03 -11.85
CA GLU A 64 -8.08 16.49 -10.63
C GLU A 64 -7.25 17.47 -9.80
N ASN A 65 -5.93 17.31 -9.79
CA ASN A 65 -5.06 18.07 -8.88
C ASN A 65 -4.01 18.92 -9.58
N ASP A 66 -3.87 18.86 -10.89
CA ASP A 66 -2.88 19.62 -11.68
C ASP A 66 -1.44 19.54 -11.13
N PHE A 67 -1.07 18.40 -10.54
CA PHE A 67 0.29 18.16 -10.02
C PHE A 67 1.29 17.84 -11.12
N LEU A 68 0.83 17.25 -12.20
CA LEU A 68 1.65 16.84 -13.33
C LEU A 68 1.02 17.31 -14.64
N PRO A 69 1.83 17.59 -15.66
CA PRO A 69 1.31 17.92 -16.99
C PRO A 69 0.39 16.82 -17.51
N SER A 70 -0.73 17.20 -18.10
CA SER A 70 -1.62 16.24 -18.74
C SER A 70 -0.98 15.67 -20.00
N GLN A 71 -1.03 14.35 -20.15
CA GLN A 71 -0.56 13.63 -21.32
C GLN A 71 -1.73 13.29 -22.24
N SER A 72 -1.56 13.53 -23.54
CA SER A 72 -2.62 13.29 -24.56
C SER A 72 -3.06 11.83 -24.64
N SER A 73 -2.22 10.89 -24.16
CA SER A 73 -2.53 9.47 -24.08
C SER A 73 -3.62 9.11 -23.05
N GLY A 74 -3.98 10.06 -22.14
CA GLY A 74 -4.85 9.79 -21.00
C GLY A 74 -4.20 8.86 -19.95
N ARG A 75 -2.87 8.72 -19.99
CA ARG A 75 -2.06 7.91 -19.07
C ARG A 75 -1.00 8.80 -18.44
N GLU A 76 -0.73 8.65 -17.17
CA GLU A 76 0.44 9.26 -16.54
C GLU A 76 1.52 8.19 -16.41
N THR A 77 2.59 8.37 -17.16
CA THR A 77 3.82 7.56 -17.10
C THR A 77 5.02 8.48 -17.12
N ASP A 78 6.08 8.05 -16.47
CA ASP A 78 7.35 8.76 -16.45
C ASP A 78 8.53 7.82 -16.78
N GLU A 79 9.71 8.37 -16.87
CA GLU A 79 10.94 7.62 -17.16
C GLU A 79 11.35 6.62 -16.06
N TYR A 80 10.68 6.67 -14.92
CA TYR A 80 10.88 5.77 -13.78
C TYR A 80 9.88 4.59 -13.79
N ASP A 81 8.96 4.51 -14.75
CA ASP A 81 8.10 3.36 -14.97
C ASP A 81 8.84 2.25 -15.77
N ALA A 82 10.11 2.00 -15.38
CA ALA A 82 11.02 1.03 -15.97
C ALA A 82 10.85 -0.38 -15.34
N ASP A 83 11.73 -1.31 -15.72
CA ASP A 83 11.61 -2.70 -15.25
C ASP A 83 12.01 -2.89 -13.78
N ASP A 84 12.78 -1.97 -13.21
CA ASP A 84 13.14 -1.98 -11.79
C ASP A 84 12.08 -1.33 -10.88
N ALA A 85 11.04 -0.74 -11.44
CA ALA A 85 9.91 -0.25 -10.68
C ALA A 85 9.04 -1.41 -10.14
N ILE A 86 8.68 -1.30 -8.86
CA ILE A 86 7.81 -2.25 -8.18
C ILE A 86 6.46 -1.58 -7.96
N TYR A 87 5.39 -2.24 -8.40
CA TYR A 87 4.03 -1.70 -8.22
C TYR A 87 3.24 -2.57 -7.26
N PHE A 88 2.40 -1.93 -6.49
CA PHE A 88 1.38 -2.55 -5.67
C PHE A 88 0.03 -2.16 -6.24
N LEU A 89 -0.72 -3.14 -6.71
CA LEU A 89 -2.03 -2.96 -7.32
C LEU A 89 -3.10 -3.51 -6.40
N ALA A 90 -3.96 -2.63 -5.88
CA ALA A 90 -5.10 -3.02 -5.06
C ALA A 90 -6.31 -3.32 -5.95
N PHE A 91 -6.82 -4.54 -5.87
CA PHE A 91 -8.03 -4.96 -6.57
C PHE A 91 -9.17 -5.14 -5.57
N GLU A 92 -10.36 -4.74 -5.97
CA GLU A 92 -11.56 -4.98 -5.20
C GLU A 92 -11.79 -6.49 -5.06
N ASP A 93 -12.18 -6.93 -3.86
CA ASP A 93 -12.41 -8.35 -3.59
C ASP A 93 -13.46 -8.95 -4.54
N HIS A 94 -13.20 -10.18 -4.99
CA HIS A 94 -14.01 -10.91 -5.98
C HIS A 94 -14.18 -10.19 -7.33
N SER A 95 -13.38 -9.17 -7.65
CA SER A 95 -13.39 -8.49 -8.93
C SER A 95 -11.97 -8.21 -9.44
N GLU A 96 -11.84 -8.01 -10.76
CA GLU A 96 -10.57 -7.55 -11.36
C GLU A 96 -10.47 -6.02 -11.42
N ARG A 97 -11.35 -5.30 -10.73
CA ARG A 97 -11.38 -3.84 -10.73
C ARG A 97 -10.25 -3.29 -9.89
N LEU A 98 -9.38 -2.49 -10.48
CA LEU A 98 -8.35 -1.76 -9.76
C LEU A 98 -9.00 -0.65 -8.92
N VAL A 99 -8.67 -0.59 -7.62
CA VAL A 99 -9.17 0.42 -6.68
C VAL A 99 -8.05 1.32 -6.13
N GLY A 100 -6.80 1.00 -6.39
CA GLY A 100 -5.67 1.83 -6.01
C GLY A 100 -4.34 1.24 -6.46
N SER A 101 -3.30 2.07 -6.42
CA SER A 101 -1.94 1.63 -6.70
C SER A 101 -0.91 2.50 -5.99
N VAL A 102 0.30 1.97 -5.84
CA VAL A 102 1.48 2.70 -5.38
C VAL A 102 2.71 2.10 -6.06
N ARG A 103 3.77 2.91 -6.21
CA ARG A 103 5.04 2.50 -6.83
C ARG A 103 6.18 2.68 -5.85
N LEU A 104 7.06 1.68 -5.77
CA LEU A 104 8.39 1.76 -5.16
C LEU A 104 9.47 1.78 -6.24
N LEU A 105 10.50 2.62 -6.04
CA LEU A 105 11.68 2.70 -6.88
C LEU A 105 12.94 2.46 -6.03
N PRO A 106 13.87 1.58 -6.43
CA PRO A 106 15.14 1.43 -5.73
C PRO A 106 15.96 2.71 -5.85
N THR A 107 16.40 3.29 -4.74
CA THR A 107 17.10 4.59 -4.74
C THR A 107 18.49 4.54 -5.38
N VAL A 108 19.11 3.36 -5.48
CA VAL A 108 20.38 3.13 -6.17
C VAL A 108 20.26 3.11 -7.70
N ARG A 109 19.03 3.13 -8.21
CA ARG A 109 18.71 3.18 -9.65
C ARG A 109 18.22 4.58 -10.02
N LYS A 110 17.62 4.71 -11.20
CA LYS A 110 17.05 5.95 -11.69
C LYS A 110 15.81 6.33 -10.89
N MET A 111 15.83 7.49 -10.25
CA MET A 111 14.73 8.05 -9.48
C MET A 111 14.69 9.58 -9.68
N PRO A 112 13.60 10.29 -9.37
CA PRO A 112 13.48 11.74 -9.52
C PRO A 112 14.34 12.51 -8.50
N LEU A 113 15.64 12.25 -8.52
CA LEU A 113 16.58 12.75 -7.51
C LEU A 113 16.66 14.27 -7.49
N LYS A 114 16.65 14.91 -8.67
CA LYS A 114 16.81 16.36 -8.75
C LYS A 114 15.68 17.10 -8.03
N GLU A 115 14.43 16.72 -8.33
CA GLU A 115 13.25 17.33 -7.70
C GLU A 115 13.25 17.11 -6.18
N TYR A 116 13.75 15.95 -5.75
CA TYR A 116 13.86 15.61 -4.33
C TYR A 116 14.93 16.41 -3.63
N VAL A 117 16.12 16.56 -4.22
CA VAL A 117 17.22 17.35 -3.65
C VAL A 117 16.82 18.82 -3.60
N ASP A 118 16.19 19.35 -4.64
CA ASP A 118 15.71 20.73 -4.67
C ASP A 118 14.69 20.99 -3.56
N LEU A 119 13.71 20.09 -3.39
CA LEU A 119 12.68 20.18 -2.33
C LEU A 119 13.21 19.82 -0.92
N ALA A 120 14.32 19.09 -0.83
CA ALA A 120 15.02 18.84 0.41
C ALA A 120 16.00 19.96 0.80
N GLY A 121 15.89 21.15 0.17
CA GLY A 121 16.75 22.29 0.48
C GLY A 121 18.23 22.06 0.17
N GLY A 122 18.54 21.18 -0.79
CA GLY A 122 19.90 20.80 -1.17
C GLY A 122 20.53 19.74 -0.28
N TYR A 123 19.80 19.20 0.71
CA TYR A 123 20.29 18.05 1.50
C TYR A 123 20.26 16.76 0.69
N ASP A 124 21.24 15.90 0.95
CA ASP A 124 21.27 14.57 0.32
C ASP A 124 20.09 13.70 0.74
N VAL A 125 19.43 13.13 -0.26
CA VAL A 125 18.38 12.14 -0.04
C VAL A 125 19.03 10.76 0.12
N PRO A 126 18.73 9.99 1.17
CA PRO A 126 19.33 8.69 1.42
C PRO A 126 19.20 7.74 0.22
N ARG A 127 20.32 7.06 -0.11
CA ARG A 127 20.41 6.10 -1.21
C ARG A 127 21.22 4.89 -0.75
N ALA A 128 20.56 3.74 -0.72
CA ALA A 128 21.18 2.45 -0.39
C ALA A 128 20.40 1.31 -1.06
N PRO A 129 20.97 0.11 -1.18
CA PRO A 129 20.24 -1.07 -1.69
C PRO A 129 18.98 -1.39 -0.90
N THR A 130 18.94 -1.07 0.40
CA THR A 130 17.82 -1.27 1.32
C THR A 130 16.90 -0.05 1.43
N THR A 131 17.15 1.02 0.64
CA THR A 131 16.35 2.25 0.64
C THR A 131 15.56 2.38 -0.65
N PHE A 132 14.25 2.52 -0.53
CA PHE A 132 13.34 2.66 -1.68
C PHE A 132 12.56 3.95 -1.64
N HIS A 133 12.17 4.42 -2.82
CA HIS A 133 11.37 5.63 -2.98
C HIS A 133 9.90 5.26 -3.17
N PHE A 134 9.06 5.66 -2.20
CA PHE A 134 7.61 5.49 -2.22
C PHE A 134 6.96 6.63 -3.02
N SER A 135 6.26 6.29 -4.09
CA SER A 135 5.71 7.28 -5.02
C SER A 135 4.40 6.84 -5.67
N ARG A 136 3.72 7.81 -6.30
CA ARG A 136 2.52 7.57 -7.14
C ARG A 136 1.41 6.79 -6.43
N MET A 137 1.22 7.02 -5.13
CA MET A 137 0.10 6.44 -4.41
C MET A 137 -1.20 7.12 -4.82
N VAL A 138 -2.10 6.35 -5.42
CA VAL A 138 -3.43 6.80 -5.83
C VAL A 138 -4.49 5.78 -5.45
N VAL A 139 -5.70 6.26 -5.18
CA VAL A 139 -6.87 5.41 -4.91
C VAL A 139 -8.08 5.96 -5.65
N VAL A 140 -8.95 5.08 -6.10
CA VAL A 140 -10.22 5.46 -6.73
C VAL A 140 -11.08 6.17 -5.71
N ARG A 141 -11.59 7.36 -6.04
CA ARG A 141 -12.58 8.07 -5.23
C ARG A 141 -13.96 7.48 -5.52
N ASP A 142 -14.24 6.34 -4.93
CA ASP A 142 -15.59 5.78 -5.01
C ASP A 142 -16.48 6.43 -3.96
N ARG A 143 -17.53 7.11 -4.42
CA ARG A 143 -18.56 7.69 -3.54
C ARG A 143 -19.64 6.67 -3.18
N ARG A 144 -19.50 5.42 -3.61
CA ARG A 144 -20.48 4.38 -3.34
C ARG A 144 -20.30 3.84 -1.93
N GLU A 145 -21.28 4.16 -1.11
CA GLU A 145 -21.66 3.49 0.14
C GLU A 145 -20.52 3.00 1.06
N GLY A 146 -20.14 3.86 2.01
CA GLY A 146 -19.67 3.42 3.32
C GLY A 146 -18.28 2.79 3.45
N LYS A 147 -17.55 2.55 2.37
CA LYS A 147 -16.17 2.07 2.46
C LYS A 147 -15.23 3.27 2.59
N PRO A 148 -14.52 3.43 3.71
CA PRO A 148 -13.66 4.58 3.87
C PRO A 148 -12.54 4.53 2.83
N LEU A 149 -12.32 5.64 2.09
CA LEU A 149 -11.14 5.86 1.24
C LEU A 149 -9.83 5.51 1.96
N ASN A 150 -9.85 5.59 3.28
CA ASN A 150 -8.74 5.24 4.17
C ASN A 150 -8.41 3.75 4.15
N PHE A 151 -9.37 2.85 3.91
CA PHE A 151 -9.11 1.41 3.91
C PHE A 151 -8.18 0.97 2.77
N VAL A 152 -8.46 1.37 1.51
CA VAL A 152 -7.60 1.02 0.36
C VAL A 152 -6.21 1.64 0.52
N ARG A 153 -6.11 2.88 1.04
CA ARG A 153 -4.82 3.50 1.34
C ARG A 153 -4.05 2.75 2.42
N ALA A 154 -4.72 2.35 3.48
CA ALA A 154 -4.13 1.56 4.55
C ALA A 154 -3.70 0.18 4.04
N SER A 155 -4.53 -0.48 3.21
CA SER A 155 -4.20 -1.75 2.58
C SER A 155 -2.94 -1.68 1.72
N LEU A 156 -2.81 -0.63 0.89
CA LEU A 156 -1.60 -0.39 0.10
C LEU A 156 -0.37 -0.16 0.99
N ARG A 157 -0.51 0.60 2.09
CA ARG A 157 0.57 0.83 3.04
C ARG A 157 0.97 -0.45 3.77
N CYS A 158 0.01 -1.25 4.22
CA CYS A 158 0.29 -2.56 4.82
C CYS A 158 1.07 -3.45 3.85
N ALA A 159 0.59 -3.60 2.62
CA ALA A 159 1.24 -4.43 1.62
C ALA A 159 2.66 -3.95 1.26
N VAL A 160 2.90 -2.63 1.23
CA VAL A 160 4.24 -2.07 1.05
C VAL A 160 5.13 -2.43 2.23
N LEU A 161 4.66 -2.28 3.48
CA LEU A 161 5.44 -2.64 4.66
C LEU A 161 5.69 -4.14 4.73
N GLU A 162 4.68 -4.98 4.43
CA GLU A 162 4.82 -6.44 4.33
C GLU A 162 5.91 -6.83 3.32
N TYR A 163 5.89 -6.21 2.14
CA TYR A 163 6.91 -6.44 1.11
C TYR A 163 8.29 -5.99 1.56
N CYS A 164 8.40 -4.78 2.12
CA CYS A 164 9.67 -4.24 2.54
C CYS A 164 10.31 -5.06 3.67
N LEU A 165 9.53 -5.53 4.64
CA LEU A 165 10.02 -6.42 5.69
C LEU A 165 10.46 -7.78 5.14
N ASP A 166 9.76 -8.33 4.14
CA ASP A 166 10.11 -9.60 3.49
C ASP A 166 11.37 -9.51 2.61
N GLU A 167 11.68 -8.33 2.06
CA GLU A 167 12.80 -8.10 1.13
C GLU A 167 13.96 -7.31 1.77
N ASP A 168 14.02 -7.24 3.11
CA ASP A 168 15.06 -6.55 3.89
C ASP A 168 15.23 -5.05 3.49
N ILE A 169 14.14 -4.39 3.11
CA ILE A 169 14.10 -2.95 2.85
C ILE A 169 13.80 -2.25 4.17
N ASP A 170 14.73 -1.39 4.63
CA ASP A 170 14.68 -0.77 5.96
C ASP A 170 14.24 0.70 5.95
N LEU A 171 14.35 1.38 4.81
CA LEU A 171 14.05 2.81 4.71
C LEU A 171 13.24 3.14 3.46
N LEU A 172 12.21 3.97 3.64
CA LEU A 172 11.48 4.59 2.54
C LEU A 172 11.76 6.08 2.49
N THR A 173 12.04 6.61 1.30
CA THR A 173 11.99 8.04 1.03
C THR A 173 10.67 8.38 0.37
N LEU A 174 10.10 9.53 0.70
CA LEU A 174 8.84 9.97 0.11
C LEU A 174 8.73 11.49 0.06
N MET A 175 7.91 11.97 -0.85
CA MET A 175 7.47 13.35 -0.93
C MET A 175 5.96 13.38 -0.66
N MET A 176 5.54 14.19 0.31
CA MET A 176 4.14 14.23 0.69
C MET A 176 3.64 15.65 0.99
N PRO A 177 2.37 15.95 0.71
CA PRO A 177 1.72 17.13 1.25
C PRO A 177 1.69 17.09 2.78
N MET A 178 1.99 18.21 3.43
CA MET A 178 1.94 18.31 4.90
C MET A 178 0.58 17.95 5.49
N ALA A 179 -0.49 18.15 4.73
CA ALA A 179 -1.84 17.74 5.12
C ALA A 179 -2.00 16.22 5.33
N MET A 180 -1.06 15.42 4.80
CA MET A 180 -1.06 13.95 4.97
C MET A 180 -0.37 13.50 6.26
N LEU A 181 0.42 14.38 6.91
CA LEU A 181 1.20 14.04 8.10
C LEU A 181 0.38 13.39 9.22
N PRO A 182 -0.81 13.91 9.60
CA PRO A 182 -1.60 13.27 10.65
C PRO A 182 -1.97 11.82 10.35
N THR A 183 -2.24 11.51 9.07
CA THR A 183 -2.58 10.14 8.64
C THR A 183 -1.36 9.22 8.70
N PHE A 184 -0.16 9.71 8.36
CA PHE A 184 1.06 8.91 8.48
C PHE A 184 1.37 8.61 9.94
N LEU A 185 1.26 9.62 10.82
CA LEU A 185 1.49 9.46 12.26
C LEU A 185 0.48 8.49 12.91
N ALA A 186 -0.81 8.60 12.57
CA ALA A 186 -1.84 7.69 13.07
C ALA A 186 -1.55 6.21 12.71
N HIS A 187 -0.95 5.98 11.54
CA HIS A 187 -0.54 4.64 11.08
C HIS A 187 0.87 4.24 11.55
N GLY A 188 1.51 5.03 12.42
CA GLY A 188 2.84 4.72 12.96
C GLY A 188 4.00 4.83 11.98
N TRP A 189 3.80 5.49 10.85
CA TRP A 189 4.86 5.64 9.84
C TRP A 189 5.94 6.63 10.24
N ASN A 190 5.66 7.56 11.13
CA ASN A 190 6.61 8.51 11.73
C ASN A 190 7.59 9.17 10.72
N PRO A 191 7.09 9.94 9.73
CA PRO A 191 7.96 10.56 8.75
C PRO A 191 8.96 11.51 9.40
N VAL A 192 10.24 11.36 9.08
CA VAL A 192 11.32 12.26 9.51
C VAL A 192 11.63 13.21 8.35
N PRO A 193 11.28 14.51 8.46
CA PRO A 193 11.56 15.50 7.42
C PRO A 193 13.06 15.66 7.18
N LEU A 194 13.47 15.72 5.92
CA LEU A 194 14.84 16.02 5.52
C LEU A 194 15.12 17.52 5.46
N ALA A 195 14.06 18.33 5.27
CA ALA A 195 14.12 19.79 5.25
C ALA A 195 12.81 20.40 5.70
N LEU A 196 12.75 21.73 5.77
CA LEU A 196 11.50 22.46 5.98
C LEU A 196 10.57 22.25 4.78
N PRO A 197 9.24 22.27 5.02
CA PRO A 197 8.28 22.17 3.92
C PRO A 197 8.42 23.32 2.91
N GLU A 198 8.37 22.98 1.63
CA GLU A 198 8.41 23.92 0.52
C GLU A 198 7.06 24.01 -0.19
N VAL A 199 6.76 25.18 -0.78
CA VAL A 199 5.55 25.32 -1.58
C VAL A 199 5.81 24.83 -3.00
N TYR A 200 5.20 23.72 -3.35
CA TYR A 200 5.26 23.15 -4.68
C TYR A 200 3.84 23.07 -5.28
N ARG A 201 3.62 23.80 -6.39
CA ARG A 201 2.30 23.89 -7.07
C ARG A 201 1.13 24.19 -6.11
N GLY A 202 1.35 25.15 -5.20
CA GLY A 202 0.33 25.62 -4.26
C GLY A 202 0.10 24.72 -3.04
N LEU A 203 0.84 23.62 -2.91
CA LEU A 203 0.81 22.76 -1.72
C LEU A 203 2.09 22.88 -0.91
N SER A 204 1.95 22.84 0.40
CA SER A 204 3.08 22.66 1.32
C SER A 204 3.51 21.20 1.26
N ILE A 205 4.68 20.94 0.68
CA ILE A 205 5.26 19.61 0.46
C ILE A 205 6.49 19.44 1.34
N VAL A 206 6.69 18.25 1.86
CA VAL A 206 7.90 17.86 2.58
C VAL A 206 8.49 16.60 1.97
N VAL A 207 9.82 16.58 1.87
CA VAL A 207 10.59 15.35 1.61
C VAL A 207 10.96 14.74 2.96
N ALA A 208 10.68 13.48 3.13
CA ALA A 208 10.88 12.79 4.40
C ALA A 208 11.39 11.37 4.18
N THR A 209 11.94 10.79 5.24
CA THR A 209 12.20 9.35 5.35
C THR A 209 11.22 8.70 6.32
N VAL A 210 11.00 7.41 6.14
CA VAL A 210 10.19 6.57 7.02
C VAL A 210 10.91 5.25 7.23
N ASP A 211 11.16 4.90 8.48
CA ASP A 211 11.70 3.58 8.82
C ASP A 211 10.65 2.50 8.60
N VAL A 212 11.05 1.41 7.97
CA VAL A 212 10.23 0.23 7.79
C VAL A 212 10.32 -0.61 9.07
N THR A 213 9.19 -0.74 9.78
CA THR A 213 9.17 -1.45 11.06
C THR A 213 7.92 -2.31 11.21
N GLU A 214 8.05 -3.41 11.95
CA GLU A 214 6.90 -4.22 12.39
C GLU A 214 5.86 -3.41 13.18
N VAL A 215 6.32 -2.39 13.92
CA VAL A 215 5.45 -1.49 14.68
C VAL A 215 4.57 -0.68 13.75
N ALA A 216 5.14 -0.11 12.68
CA ALA A 216 4.38 0.63 11.67
C ALA A 216 3.35 -0.27 10.97
N LEU A 217 3.72 -1.50 10.62
CA LEU A 217 2.81 -2.47 10.04
C LEU A 217 1.64 -2.80 10.99
N LYS A 218 1.96 -3.08 12.26
CA LYS A 218 0.96 -3.37 13.29
C LYS A 218 -0.02 -2.22 13.46
N LEU A 219 0.47 -0.99 13.66
CA LEU A 219 -0.37 0.20 13.85
C LEU A 219 -1.22 0.51 12.63
N THR A 220 -0.67 0.36 11.41
CA THR A 220 -1.46 0.55 10.18
C THR A 220 -2.60 -0.48 10.07
N ARG A 221 -2.35 -1.73 10.46
CA ARG A 221 -3.37 -2.79 10.49
C ARG A 221 -4.46 -2.49 11.53
N GLU A 222 -4.06 -2.14 12.74
CA GLU A 222 -4.97 -1.84 13.85
C GLU A 222 -5.90 -0.66 13.51
N GLU A 223 -5.35 0.44 13.01
CA GLU A 223 -6.13 1.64 12.64
C GLU A 223 -7.13 1.35 11.51
N ALA A 224 -6.79 0.48 10.58
CA ALA A 224 -7.64 0.14 9.45
C ALA A 224 -8.53 -1.10 9.68
N GLY A 225 -8.40 -1.80 10.81
CA GLY A 225 -9.11 -3.05 11.08
C GLY A 225 -8.68 -4.20 10.17
N ILE A 226 -7.42 -4.24 9.74
CA ILE A 226 -6.86 -5.28 8.85
C ILE A 226 -6.28 -6.39 9.69
N ALA A 227 -6.90 -7.57 9.69
CA ALA A 227 -6.52 -8.71 10.52
C ALA A 227 -5.56 -9.71 9.86
N CYS A 228 -5.31 -9.60 8.55
CA CYS A 228 -4.52 -10.57 7.78
C CYS A 228 -3.52 -9.89 6.85
N ASN A 229 -2.60 -10.67 6.29
CA ASN A 229 -1.73 -10.22 5.22
C ASN A 229 -2.55 -9.96 3.96
N LEU A 230 -2.31 -8.82 3.33
CA LEU A 230 -3.00 -8.40 2.11
C LEU A 230 -2.15 -8.61 0.87
N LEU A 231 -0.83 -8.74 1.04
CA LEU A 231 0.12 -8.85 -0.06
C LEU A 231 0.03 -10.20 -0.76
N ILE A 232 -0.17 -10.15 -2.07
CA ILE A 232 -0.15 -11.33 -2.95
C ILE A 232 1.09 -11.26 -3.85
N LYS A 233 2.02 -12.21 -3.64
CA LYS A 233 3.20 -12.43 -4.49
C LYS A 233 2.88 -13.55 -5.50
N ARG A 234 2.69 -13.20 -6.76
CA ARG A 234 2.50 -14.21 -7.83
C ARG A 234 3.85 -14.56 -8.43
N SER A 235 4.38 -15.73 -8.12
CA SER A 235 5.60 -16.23 -8.73
C SER A 235 5.31 -16.92 -10.08
N ILE A 236 6.23 -16.76 -11.05
CA ILE A 236 6.25 -17.56 -12.27
C ILE A 236 6.98 -18.85 -11.93
N THR A 237 6.26 -19.93 -11.69
CA THR A 237 6.86 -21.26 -11.71
C THR A 237 7.24 -21.55 -13.17
N ARG A 238 8.51 -21.34 -13.55
CA ARG A 238 9.00 -21.84 -14.83
C ARG A 238 8.83 -23.37 -14.80
N PRO A 239 8.12 -23.97 -15.78
CA PRO A 239 8.12 -25.43 -15.88
C PRO A 239 9.57 -25.87 -15.99
N ALA A 240 9.98 -26.83 -15.17
CA ALA A 240 11.30 -27.42 -15.28
C ALA A 240 11.51 -27.89 -16.72
N ILE A 241 12.49 -27.31 -17.42
CA ILE A 241 12.87 -27.77 -18.76
C ILE A 241 13.47 -29.15 -18.52
N THR A 242 12.67 -30.18 -18.68
CA THR A 242 13.14 -31.56 -18.78
C THR A 242 13.88 -31.66 -20.09
N THR A 243 15.19 -31.44 -20.07
CA THR A 243 16.07 -31.82 -21.17
C THR A 243 16.07 -33.34 -21.24
N LYS A 244 15.22 -33.92 -22.11
CA LYS A 244 15.39 -35.30 -22.50
C LYS A 244 16.78 -35.39 -23.15
N PRO A 245 17.66 -36.31 -22.70
CA PRO A 245 18.94 -36.50 -23.36
C PRO A 245 18.68 -36.97 -24.78
N TYR A 246 19.27 -36.25 -25.72
CA TYR A 246 19.23 -36.65 -27.15
C TYR A 246 19.93 -37.99 -27.28
N PRO A 247 19.33 -39.04 -27.86
CA PRO A 247 20.03 -40.32 -28.07
C PRO A 247 21.16 -40.11 -29.05
N MET A 248 22.41 -40.27 -28.60
CA MET A 248 23.55 -40.34 -29.51
C MET A 248 23.41 -41.58 -30.38
N ARG A 249 23.24 -41.37 -31.67
CA ARG A 249 23.40 -42.45 -32.66
C ARG A 249 24.91 -42.71 -32.75
N LEU A 250 25.34 -43.85 -32.23
CA LEU A 250 26.63 -44.42 -32.56
C LEU A 250 26.54 -44.98 -33.99
N SER A 251 27.38 -44.46 -34.89
CA SER A 251 27.66 -44.98 -36.23
C SER A 251 28.78 -46.00 -36.18
#